data_62b0726e8cbb9bf4b2f796bf8c895ad3
#
_entry.id   62b0726e8cbb9bf4b2f796bf8c895ad3
#
_cell.length_a   1.000
_cell.length_b   1.000
_cell.length_c   1.000
_cell.angle_alpha   90.00
_cell.angle_beta   90.00
_cell.angle_gamma   90.00
#
_symmetry.space_group_name_H-M   'P 1'
#
loop_
_entity.id
_entity.type
_entity.pdbx_description
1 polymer ?
#
loop_
_entity_poly.entity_id
_entity_poly.type
_entity_poly.pdbx_seq_one_letter_code
_entity_poly.pdbx_strand_id
1 'polypeptide(L)'
;MSTRMSKKPQLGGVLADRTVAFLTGAGGARQTAALRPWEAVVSAGGRAVLVHPDEDEARLFGQFGTDGEPPLERKLSEVDVEDYDALILSGNPDEDDLLFRTPEAMRMATAFYLARKPIAALGRAPSLLVRAGLVDDRMLTSWPGLAEEITAAGGLWHDYPVVVCRCGPNVLVTGRGPGDMREFCAALVDQIARSAERSGT
;
A
#
# COMPACT_ATOMS: atom_id res chain seq x y z
N MET A 1 24.78 31.61 -20.60
CA MET A 1 23.35 31.92 -20.36
C MET A 1 22.72 30.67 -19.77
N SER A 2 22.54 30.65 -18.45
CA SER A 2 22.06 29.48 -17.70
C SER A 2 20.55 29.63 -17.54
N THR A 3 19.77 28.78 -18.22
CA THR A 3 18.31 28.76 -18.12
C THR A 3 17.93 28.03 -16.84
N ARG A 4 17.62 28.77 -15.78
CA ARG A 4 16.96 28.26 -14.57
C ARG A 4 15.58 27.72 -14.93
N MET A 5 15.44 26.40 -14.95
CA MET A 5 14.12 25.78 -14.99
C MET A 5 13.37 26.12 -13.72
N SER A 6 12.33 26.90 -13.88
CA SER A 6 11.40 27.30 -12.82
C SER A 6 10.65 26.07 -12.33
N LYS A 7 10.95 25.65 -11.09
CA LYS A 7 10.17 24.64 -10.35
C LYS A 7 8.79 25.25 -10.10
N LYS A 8 7.73 24.72 -10.75
CA LYS A 8 6.35 25.09 -10.43
C LYS A 8 6.13 24.84 -8.92
N PRO A 9 5.55 25.79 -8.17
CA PRO A 9 5.18 25.53 -6.79
C PRO A 9 4.11 24.44 -6.79
N GLN A 10 4.41 23.27 -6.24
CA GLN A 10 3.40 22.30 -5.86
C GLN A 10 2.59 22.94 -4.73
N LEU A 11 1.33 23.22 -4.99
CA LEU A 11 0.35 23.52 -3.96
C LEU A 11 0.35 22.31 -3.01
N GLY A 12 0.67 22.54 -1.73
CA GLY A 12 0.81 21.48 -0.75
C GLY A 12 -0.46 20.65 -0.67
N GLY A 13 -0.42 19.41 -1.17
CA GLY A 13 -1.49 18.44 -1.00
C GLY A 13 -1.53 17.93 0.44
N VAL A 14 -2.63 17.25 0.82
CA VAL A 14 -2.81 16.70 2.17
C VAL A 14 -1.75 15.65 2.54
N LEU A 15 -1.02 15.11 1.56
CA LEU A 15 0.09 14.18 1.72
C LEU A 15 1.45 14.82 1.37
N ALA A 16 1.57 16.15 1.36
CA ALA A 16 2.85 16.81 1.17
C ALA A 16 3.88 16.27 2.17
N ASP A 17 5.10 16.00 1.68
CA ASP A 17 6.21 15.43 2.46
C ASP A 17 5.98 13.99 2.97
N ARG A 18 4.97 13.26 2.45
CA ARG A 18 4.72 11.85 2.76
C ARG A 18 5.28 10.94 1.68
N THR A 19 6.01 9.91 2.11
CA THR A 19 6.52 8.85 1.23
C THR A 19 5.77 7.55 1.51
N VAL A 20 5.17 6.97 0.49
CA VAL A 20 4.33 5.79 0.59
C VAL A 20 4.94 4.65 -0.21
N ALA A 21 5.20 3.53 0.44
CA ALA A 21 5.69 2.31 -0.20
C ALA A 21 4.54 1.52 -0.82
N PHE A 22 4.70 1.13 -2.07
CA PHE A 22 3.78 0.26 -2.80
C PHE A 22 4.45 -1.09 -3.04
N LEU A 23 4.09 -2.10 -2.27
CA LEU A 23 4.55 -3.45 -2.49
C LEU A 23 3.62 -4.16 -3.46
N THR A 24 4.14 -4.53 -4.62
CA THR A 24 3.40 -5.22 -5.67
C THR A 24 4.26 -6.26 -6.35
N GLY A 25 3.65 -7.38 -6.74
CA GLY A 25 4.30 -8.39 -7.58
C GLY A 25 4.27 -8.02 -9.06
N ALA A 26 5.00 -8.76 -9.89
CA ALA A 26 5.10 -8.56 -11.33
C ALA A 26 3.75 -8.50 -12.05
N GLY A 27 2.79 -9.30 -11.61
CA GLY A 27 1.43 -9.29 -12.13
C GLY A 27 0.63 -8.03 -11.73
N GLY A 28 0.92 -7.44 -10.58
CA GLY A 28 0.21 -6.28 -10.03
C GLY A 28 0.39 -4.99 -10.83
N ALA A 29 1.51 -4.86 -11.52
CA ALA A 29 1.82 -3.72 -12.38
C ALA A 29 0.85 -3.54 -13.56
N ARG A 30 0.16 -4.59 -13.98
CA ARG A 30 -0.83 -4.53 -15.07
C ARG A 30 -2.22 -4.13 -14.60
N GLN A 31 -2.42 -3.85 -13.31
CA GLN A 31 -3.74 -3.81 -12.74
C GLN A 31 -4.13 -2.45 -12.21
N THR A 32 -5.35 -2.08 -12.50
CA THR A 32 -6.07 -0.93 -11.93
C THR A 32 -6.01 -0.91 -10.41
N ALA A 33 -5.85 -2.08 -9.76
CA ALA A 33 -5.76 -2.24 -8.32
C ALA A 33 -4.54 -1.54 -7.68
N ALA A 34 -3.40 -1.50 -8.37
CA ALA A 34 -2.22 -0.78 -7.88
C ALA A 34 -2.19 0.66 -8.38
N LEU A 35 -2.58 0.89 -9.64
CA LEU A 35 -2.49 2.19 -10.29
C LEU A 35 -3.38 3.25 -9.64
N ARG A 36 -4.63 2.92 -9.30
CA ARG A 36 -5.55 3.89 -8.71
C ARG A 36 -5.14 4.39 -7.33
N PRO A 37 -4.71 3.53 -6.38
CA PRO A 37 -4.12 4.00 -5.12
C PRO A 37 -2.85 4.83 -5.33
N TRP A 38 -2.00 4.47 -6.31
CA TRP A 38 -0.84 5.24 -6.70
C TRP A 38 -1.23 6.66 -7.13
N GLU A 39 -2.13 6.78 -8.11
CA GLU A 39 -2.65 8.06 -8.58
C GLU A 39 -3.27 8.90 -7.45
N ALA A 40 -3.97 8.27 -6.52
CA ALA A 40 -4.58 8.95 -5.38
C ALA A 40 -3.52 9.55 -4.44
N VAL A 41 -2.45 8.81 -4.13
CA VAL A 41 -1.34 9.30 -3.31
C VAL A 41 -0.62 10.47 -4.00
N VAL A 42 -0.27 10.31 -5.29
CA VAL A 42 0.43 11.35 -6.06
C VAL A 42 -0.43 12.60 -6.22
N SER A 43 -1.73 12.44 -6.53
CA SER A 43 -2.66 13.56 -6.65
C SER A 43 -2.89 14.30 -5.34
N ALA A 44 -2.74 13.61 -4.21
CA ALA A 44 -2.78 14.21 -2.87
C ALA A 44 -1.45 14.88 -2.46
N GLY A 45 -0.45 14.92 -3.34
CA GLY A 45 0.85 15.54 -3.11
C GLY A 45 1.89 14.63 -2.46
N GLY A 46 1.56 13.34 -2.23
CA GLY A 46 2.48 12.36 -1.65
C GLY A 46 3.48 11.81 -2.67
N ARG A 47 4.55 11.27 -2.17
CA ARG A 47 5.57 10.56 -2.96
C ARG A 47 5.28 9.06 -2.91
N ALA A 48 5.03 8.46 -4.05
CA ALA A 48 4.84 7.03 -4.17
C ALA A 48 6.13 6.36 -4.61
N VAL A 49 6.50 5.26 -3.95
CA VAL A 49 7.69 4.45 -4.24
C VAL A 49 7.28 3.02 -4.48
N LEU A 50 7.63 2.49 -5.63
CA LEU A 50 7.36 1.11 -5.98
C LEU A 50 8.41 0.21 -5.32
N VAL A 51 7.95 -0.79 -4.61
CA VAL A 51 8.81 -1.81 -3.99
C VAL A 51 8.53 -3.14 -4.66
N HIS A 52 9.59 -3.79 -5.12
CA HIS A 52 9.50 -5.04 -5.87
C HIS A 52 10.56 -6.05 -5.39
N PRO A 53 10.39 -7.36 -5.66
CA PRO A 53 11.44 -8.35 -5.41
C PRO A 53 12.72 -8.03 -6.19
N ASP A 54 13.85 -8.58 -5.71
CA ASP A 54 15.19 -8.24 -6.21
C ASP A 54 15.49 -8.72 -7.65
N GLU A 55 14.62 -9.53 -8.26
CA GLU A 55 14.85 -10.10 -9.57
C GLU A 55 14.12 -9.33 -10.69
N ASP A 56 14.84 -8.93 -11.70
CA ASP A 56 14.58 -8.49 -13.10
C ASP A 56 13.16 -8.03 -13.56
N GLU A 57 12.20 -7.80 -12.66
CA GLU A 57 10.81 -7.49 -12.98
C GLU A 57 10.53 -6.00 -13.20
N ALA A 58 11.51 -5.13 -13.03
CA ALA A 58 11.40 -3.66 -13.18
C ALA A 58 10.84 -3.20 -14.55
N ARG A 59 10.85 -4.07 -15.56
CA ARG A 59 10.35 -3.76 -16.92
C ARG A 59 8.84 -3.67 -17.03
N LEU A 60 8.08 -4.06 -16.00
CA LEU A 60 6.61 -4.11 -16.05
C LEU A 60 5.94 -2.85 -15.51
N PHE A 61 6.69 -1.93 -14.93
CA PHE A 61 6.17 -0.80 -14.19
C PHE A 61 6.08 0.52 -14.96
N GLY A 62 6.32 0.52 -16.25
CA GLY A 62 6.31 1.74 -17.09
C GLY A 62 5.00 2.55 -17.10
N GLN A 63 3.92 2.00 -16.55
CA GLN A 63 2.64 2.70 -16.44
C GLN A 63 2.47 3.52 -15.13
N PHE A 64 3.38 3.37 -14.16
CA PHE A 64 3.32 4.07 -12.88
C PHE A 64 4.04 5.43 -12.88
N GLY A 65 4.66 5.81 -13.97
CA GLY A 65 5.32 7.12 -14.08
C GLY A 65 4.33 8.28 -14.15
N THR A 66 4.81 9.46 -13.80
CA THR A 66 4.08 10.73 -14.01
C THR A 66 4.84 11.57 -15.03
N ASP A 67 4.11 12.22 -15.94
CA ASP A 67 4.69 13.13 -16.94
C ASP A 67 5.80 12.50 -17.83
N GLY A 68 5.74 11.17 -18.05
CA GLY A 68 6.71 10.44 -18.86
C GLY A 68 8.00 10.04 -18.14
N GLU A 69 8.11 10.31 -16.83
CA GLU A 69 9.19 9.80 -16.01
C GLU A 69 8.84 8.42 -15.41
N PRO A 70 9.80 7.48 -15.33
CA PRO A 70 9.57 6.19 -14.68
C PRO A 70 9.27 6.39 -13.19
N PRO A 71 8.54 5.45 -12.56
CA PRO A 71 8.29 5.50 -11.12
C PRO A 71 9.61 5.42 -10.34
N LEU A 72 9.61 5.97 -9.13
CA LEU A 72 10.70 5.71 -8.20
C LEU A 72 10.58 4.28 -7.69
N GLU A 73 11.62 3.49 -7.91
CA GLU A 73 11.65 2.07 -7.57
C GLU A 73 12.69 1.78 -6.49
N ARG A 74 12.42 0.75 -5.68
CA ARG A 74 13.35 0.19 -4.70
C ARG A 74 13.21 -1.32 -4.66
N LYS A 75 14.32 -2.00 -4.44
CA LYS A 75 14.31 -3.42 -4.15
C LYS A 75 13.80 -3.66 -2.74
N LEU A 76 13.07 -4.76 -2.57
CA LEU A 76 12.51 -5.13 -1.27
C LEU A 76 13.60 -5.29 -0.18
N SER A 77 14.78 -5.78 -0.56
CA SER A 77 15.94 -5.91 0.32
C SER A 77 16.56 -4.57 0.78
N GLU A 78 16.28 -3.47 0.06
CA GLU A 78 16.82 -2.14 0.31
C GLU A 78 15.86 -1.23 1.10
N VAL A 79 14.67 -1.74 1.44
CA VAL A 79 13.64 -0.94 2.13
C VAL A 79 13.95 -0.80 3.61
N ASP A 80 14.16 0.43 4.06
CA ASP A 80 14.12 0.80 5.47
C ASP A 80 12.73 1.39 5.79
N VAL A 81 12.04 0.83 6.78
CA VAL A 81 10.71 1.29 7.18
C VAL A 81 10.69 2.75 7.59
N GLU A 82 11.80 3.28 8.10
CA GLU A 82 11.89 4.67 8.56
C GLU A 82 11.80 5.69 7.42
N ASP A 83 12.10 5.29 6.18
CA ASP A 83 12.02 6.15 5.00
C ASP A 83 10.58 6.36 4.49
N TYR A 84 9.60 5.68 5.07
CA TYR A 84 8.22 5.66 4.59
C TYR A 84 7.21 5.98 5.67
N ASP A 85 6.09 6.59 5.28
CA ASP A 85 4.97 6.93 6.15
C ASP A 85 3.85 5.90 6.15
N ALA A 86 3.72 5.12 5.09
CA ALA A 86 2.71 4.07 4.94
C ALA A 86 3.14 2.97 3.97
N LEU A 87 2.49 1.81 4.08
CA LEU A 87 2.63 0.67 3.17
C LEU A 87 1.31 0.37 2.48
N ILE A 88 1.34 0.22 1.17
CA ILE A 88 0.22 -0.27 0.38
C ILE A 88 0.57 -1.62 -0.22
N LEU A 89 -0.28 -2.60 0.04
CA LEU A 89 -0.20 -3.94 -0.49
C LEU A 89 -1.19 -4.06 -1.64
N SER A 90 -0.70 -4.22 -2.86
CA SER A 90 -1.51 -4.38 -4.06
C SER A 90 -1.27 -5.78 -4.63
N GLY A 91 -2.22 -6.67 -4.41
CA GLY A 91 -2.13 -8.04 -4.89
C GLY A 91 -2.75 -8.24 -6.26
N ASN A 92 -2.20 -9.19 -7.00
CA ASN A 92 -2.84 -9.74 -8.19
C ASN A 92 -3.99 -10.67 -7.78
N PRO A 93 -5.12 -10.69 -8.49
CA PRO A 93 -6.17 -11.69 -8.29
C PRO A 93 -5.73 -13.13 -8.60
N ASP A 94 -4.62 -13.34 -9.29
CA ASP A 94 -4.12 -14.67 -9.60
C ASP A 94 -3.49 -15.33 -8.38
N GLU A 95 -3.81 -16.60 -8.16
CA GLU A 95 -3.38 -17.41 -7.00
C GLU A 95 -1.86 -17.59 -6.91
N ASP A 96 -1.13 -17.26 -7.98
CA ASP A 96 0.30 -17.44 -8.12
C ASP A 96 1.15 -16.21 -7.72
N ASP A 97 0.59 -15.22 -7.02
CA ASP A 97 1.41 -14.10 -6.56
C ASP A 97 2.39 -14.56 -5.46
N LEU A 98 3.54 -15.03 -5.94
CA LEU A 98 4.61 -15.56 -5.10
C LEU A 98 5.12 -14.51 -4.11
N LEU A 99 5.02 -13.22 -4.45
CA LEU A 99 5.48 -12.13 -3.59
C LEU A 99 4.87 -12.21 -2.19
N PHE A 100 3.53 -12.41 -2.09
CA PHE A 100 2.85 -12.46 -0.80
C PHE A 100 3.14 -13.74 0.01
N ARG A 101 3.98 -14.64 -0.53
CA ARG A 101 4.46 -15.84 0.15
C ARG A 101 5.92 -15.73 0.56
N THR A 102 6.61 -14.64 0.18
CA THR A 102 8.03 -14.49 0.52
C THR A 102 8.23 -14.03 1.97
N PRO A 103 9.24 -14.55 2.68
CA PRO A 103 9.58 -14.08 4.02
C PRO A 103 9.93 -12.59 4.04
N GLU A 104 10.48 -12.05 2.96
CA GLU A 104 10.85 -10.65 2.79
C GLU A 104 9.62 -9.73 2.84
N ALA A 105 8.58 -10.07 2.09
CA ALA A 105 7.32 -9.32 2.08
C ALA A 105 6.63 -9.36 3.46
N MET A 106 6.63 -10.53 4.13
CA MET A 106 6.10 -10.67 5.47
C MET A 106 6.90 -9.83 6.48
N ARG A 107 8.24 -9.83 6.39
CA ARG A 107 9.10 -8.99 7.24
C ARG A 107 8.81 -7.49 7.04
N MET A 108 8.64 -7.05 5.79
CA MET A 108 8.29 -5.67 5.48
C MET A 108 6.94 -5.29 6.12
N ALA A 109 5.89 -6.06 5.92
CA ALA A 109 4.59 -5.80 6.54
C ALA A 109 4.67 -5.76 8.07
N THR A 110 5.44 -6.69 8.67
CA THR A 110 5.68 -6.73 10.12
C THR A 110 6.43 -5.50 10.61
N ALA A 111 7.43 -5.01 9.86
CA ALA A 111 8.18 -3.81 10.21
C ALA A 111 7.27 -2.57 10.24
N PHE A 112 6.39 -2.38 9.25
CA PHE A 112 5.41 -1.29 9.25
C PHE A 112 4.40 -1.42 10.40
N TYR A 113 3.96 -2.64 10.71
CA TYR A 113 3.08 -2.91 11.84
C TYR A 113 3.72 -2.50 13.17
N LEU A 114 4.97 -2.92 13.41
CA LEU A 114 5.72 -2.61 14.63
C LEU A 114 6.07 -1.12 14.74
N ALA A 115 6.38 -0.48 13.62
CA ALA A 115 6.61 0.96 13.53
C ALA A 115 5.32 1.80 13.65
N ARG A 116 4.16 1.14 13.83
CA ARG A 116 2.82 1.78 13.95
C ARG A 116 2.42 2.61 12.73
N LYS A 117 3.03 2.35 11.58
CA LYS A 117 2.74 3.04 10.32
C LYS A 117 1.51 2.42 9.65
N PRO A 118 0.65 3.21 8.99
CA PRO A 118 -0.53 2.70 8.30
C PRO A 118 -0.18 1.63 7.27
N ILE A 119 -1.00 0.59 7.23
CA ILE A 119 -0.96 -0.43 6.17
C ILE A 119 -2.30 -0.42 5.46
N ALA A 120 -2.28 -0.43 4.13
CA ALA A 120 -3.47 -0.61 3.31
C ALA A 120 -3.35 -1.85 2.43
N ALA A 121 -4.44 -2.61 2.30
CA ALA A 121 -4.47 -3.83 1.50
C ALA A 121 -5.80 -3.98 0.76
N LEU A 122 -5.76 -4.29 -0.53
CA LEU A 122 -6.93 -4.38 -1.40
C LEU A 122 -7.10 -5.80 -1.96
N GLY A 123 -8.33 -6.28 -2.01
CA GLY A 123 -8.69 -7.53 -2.66
C GLY A 123 -8.06 -8.75 -1.99
N ARG A 124 -7.10 -9.38 -2.64
CA ARG A 124 -6.39 -10.57 -2.12
C ARG A 124 -5.16 -10.23 -1.28
N ALA A 125 -4.67 -9.00 -1.33
CA ALA A 125 -3.47 -8.58 -0.61
C ALA A 125 -3.52 -8.80 0.93
N PRO A 126 -4.69 -8.79 1.61
CA PRO A 126 -4.76 -9.17 3.02
C PRO A 126 -4.24 -10.57 3.35
N SER A 127 -4.10 -11.49 2.37
CA SER A 127 -3.48 -12.80 2.60
C SER A 127 -2.05 -12.70 3.11
N LEU A 128 -1.29 -11.68 2.72
CA LEU A 128 0.04 -11.41 3.27
C LEU A 128 -0.03 -11.12 4.78
N LEU A 129 -1.01 -10.34 5.21
CA LEU A 129 -1.19 -9.98 6.62
C LEU A 129 -1.60 -11.19 7.46
N VAL A 130 -2.43 -12.09 6.90
CA VAL A 130 -2.77 -13.38 7.51
C VAL A 130 -1.52 -14.22 7.73
N ARG A 131 -0.70 -14.39 6.69
CA ARG A 131 0.55 -15.16 6.76
C ARG A 131 1.57 -14.58 7.72
N ALA A 132 1.59 -13.25 7.85
CA ALA A 132 2.47 -12.55 8.79
C ALA A 132 1.91 -12.52 10.22
N GLY A 133 0.72 -13.07 10.50
CA GLY A 133 0.09 -13.09 11.83
C GLY A 133 -0.35 -11.71 12.31
N LEU A 134 -0.75 -10.81 11.40
CA LEU A 134 -1.04 -9.41 11.71
C LEU A 134 -2.55 -9.08 11.70
N VAL A 135 -3.42 -10.10 11.70
CA VAL A 135 -4.87 -9.94 11.57
C VAL A 135 -5.65 -10.29 12.83
N ASP A 136 -5.01 -10.88 13.84
CA ASP A 136 -5.65 -11.30 15.07
C ASP A 136 -6.34 -10.12 15.79
N ASP A 137 -7.60 -10.30 16.18
CA ASP A 137 -8.50 -9.26 16.73
C ASP A 137 -8.64 -7.98 15.88
N ARG A 138 -8.32 -8.04 14.57
CA ARG A 138 -8.46 -6.91 13.66
C ARG A 138 -9.72 -7.01 12.81
N MET A 139 -10.46 -5.89 12.69
CA MET A 139 -11.55 -5.78 11.71
C MET A 139 -10.96 -5.53 10.32
N LEU A 140 -11.39 -6.31 9.34
CA LEU A 140 -10.94 -6.15 7.97
C LEU A 140 -11.96 -6.69 6.95
N THR A 141 -11.81 -6.22 5.72
CA THR A 141 -12.46 -6.79 4.54
C THR A 141 -11.41 -7.27 3.54
N SER A 142 -11.84 -8.03 2.57
CA SER A 142 -11.00 -8.55 1.49
C SER A 142 -11.88 -9.02 0.34
N TRP A 143 -11.26 -9.51 -0.73
CA TRP A 143 -11.98 -10.40 -1.64
C TRP A 143 -12.65 -11.53 -0.84
N PRO A 144 -13.97 -11.82 -1.09
CA PRO A 144 -14.74 -12.72 -0.23
C PRO A 144 -14.17 -14.13 -0.06
N GLY A 145 -13.42 -14.63 -1.06
CA GLY A 145 -12.76 -15.93 -0.97
C GLY A 145 -11.64 -16.04 0.09
N LEU A 146 -11.24 -14.92 0.73
CA LEU A 146 -10.30 -14.94 1.87
C LEU A 146 -11.01 -14.93 3.24
N ALA A 147 -12.33 -14.86 3.29
CA ALA A 147 -13.08 -14.70 4.55
C ALA A 147 -12.76 -15.81 5.57
N GLU A 148 -12.73 -17.07 5.12
CA GLU A 148 -12.45 -18.22 5.96
C GLU A 148 -10.99 -18.20 6.48
N GLU A 149 -10.02 -17.88 5.61
CA GLU A 149 -8.60 -17.80 5.98
C GLU A 149 -8.35 -16.71 7.03
N ILE A 150 -8.95 -15.53 6.84
CA ILE A 150 -8.88 -14.41 7.76
C ILE A 150 -9.50 -14.79 9.12
N THR A 151 -10.68 -15.39 9.12
CA THR A 151 -11.40 -15.79 10.35
C THR A 151 -10.64 -16.89 11.09
N ALA A 152 -10.08 -17.86 10.38
CA ALA A 152 -9.27 -18.91 10.97
C ALA A 152 -7.98 -18.36 11.62
N ALA A 153 -7.48 -17.23 11.14
CA ALA A 153 -6.33 -16.52 11.71
C ALA A 153 -6.71 -15.51 12.83
N GLY A 154 -7.93 -15.54 13.33
CA GLY A 154 -8.41 -14.66 14.42
C GLY A 154 -8.89 -13.27 13.95
N GLY A 155 -8.92 -12.99 12.66
CA GLY A 155 -9.40 -11.74 12.12
C GLY A 155 -10.94 -11.66 12.10
N LEU A 156 -11.47 -10.46 12.29
CA LEU A 156 -12.90 -10.16 12.22
C LEU A 156 -13.24 -9.68 10.80
N TRP A 157 -13.60 -10.62 9.95
CA TRP A 157 -13.93 -10.33 8.56
C TRP A 157 -15.33 -9.74 8.40
N HIS A 158 -15.44 -8.70 7.57
CA HIS A 158 -16.70 -8.04 7.23
C HIS A 158 -16.85 -7.86 5.73
N ASP A 159 -18.02 -8.14 5.19
CA ASP A 159 -18.35 -7.90 3.77
C ASP A 159 -18.74 -6.41 3.57
N TYR A 160 -17.79 -5.52 3.77
CA TYR A 160 -17.95 -4.09 3.50
C TYR A 160 -17.04 -3.65 2.35
N PRO A 161 -17.40 -2.59 1.60
CA PRO A 161 -16.54 -2.01 0.56
C PRO A 161 -15.14 -1.67 1.08
N VAL A 162 -15.10 -1.05 2.26
CA VAL A 162 -13.85 -0.65 2.94
C VAL A 162 -14.02 -0.80 4.45
N VAL A 163 -12.96 -1.27 5.10
CA VAL A 163 -12.85 -1.31 6.57
C VAL A 163 -11.60 -0.54 7.00
N VAL A 164 -11.77 0.36 7.95
CA VAL A 164 -10.67 1.07 8.62
C VAL A 164 -10.60 0.58 10.06
N CYS A 165 -9.62 -0.24 10.37
CA CYS A 165 -9.40 -0.78 11.71
C CYS A 165 -8.32 0.03 12.44
N ARG A 166 -8.66 0.47 13.67
CA ARG A 166 -7.76 1.18 14.58
C ARG A 166 -7.54 0.40 15.90
N CYS A 167 -7.98 -0.85 15.94
CA CYS A 167 -7.92 -1.69 17.14
C CYS A 167 -6.52 -2.23 17.43
N GLY A 168 -5.56 -2.13 16.50
CA GLY A 168 -4.19 -2.62 16.67
C GLY A 168 -3.18 -1.50 16.87
N PRO A 169 -1.89 -1.82 16.87
CA PRO A 169 -0.83 -0.83 17.04
C PRO A 169 -0.78 0.20 15.91
N ASN A 170 -1.16 -0.21 14.70
CA ASN A 170 -1.24 0.66 13.53
C ASN A 170 -2.66 0.76 12.96
N VAL A 171 -2.89 1.72 12.07
CA VAL A 171 -4.12 1.76 11.28
C VAL A 171 -4.01 0.75 10.13
N LEU A 172 -5.05 -0.06 9.98
CA LEU A 172 -5.20 -0.97 8.85
C LEU A 172 -6.41 -0.53 8.00
N VAL A 173 -6.17 -0.25 6.72
CA VAL A 173 -7.22 0.07 5.74
C VAL A 173 -7.32 -1.11 4.78
N THR A 174 -8.49 -1.73 4.71
CA THR A 174 -8.71 -2.83 3.76
C THR A 174 -9.87 -2.52 2.83
N GLY A 175 -9.75 -2.96 1.59
CA GLY A 175 -10.76 -2.83 0.55
C GLY A 175 -11.15 -4.19 -0.01
N ARG A 176 -12.44 -4.38 -0.30
CA ARG A 176 -12.96 -5.65 -0.79
C ARG A 176 -12.45 -5.99 -2.19
N GLY A 177 -12.41 -5.02 -3.08
CA GLY A 177 -11.97 -5.26 -4.45
C GLY A 177 -12.04 -4.04 -5.37
N PRO A 178 -11.78 -4.24 -6.67
CA PRO A 178 -11.70 -3.15 -7.64
C PRO A 178 -12.99 -2.33 -7.77
N GLY A 179 -14.16 -2.90 -7.48
CA GLY A 179 -15.45 -2.20 -7.49
C GLY A 179 -15.57 -1.09 -6.44
N ASP A 180 -14.81 -1.21 -5.36
CA ASP A 180 -14.87 -0.31 -4.20
C ASP A 180 -13.65 0.64 -4.15
N MET A 181 -12.94 0.78 -5.26
CA MET A 181 -11.67 1.50 -5.37
C MET A 181 -11.75 2.97 -4.94
N ARG A 182 -12.86 3.63 -5.24
CA ARG A 182 -13.06 5.04 -4.90
C ARG A 182 -13.07 5.27 -3.39
N GLU A 183 -13.84 4.46 -2.68
CA GLU A 183 -13.94 4.50 -1.23
C GLU A 183 -12.61 4.09 -0.58
N PHE A 184 -11.95 3.08 -1.14
CA PHE A 184 -10.65 2.64 -0.65
C PHE A 184 -9.58 3.74 -0.78
N CYS A 185 -9.47 4.39 -1.94
CA CYS A 185 -8.51 5.47 -2.14
C CYS A 185 -8.79 6.68 -1.23
N ALA A 186 -10.06 7.02 -1.02
CA ALA A 186 -10.44 8.11 -0.12
C ALA A 186 -10.04 7.79 1.33
N ALA A 187 -10.35 6.59 1.83
CA ALA A 187 -9.96 6.14 3.16
C ALA A 187 -8.44 6.08 3.33
N LEU A 188 -7.73 5.57 2.32
CA LEU A 188 -6.27 5.49 2.30
C LEU A 188 -5.63 6.86 2.51
N VAL A 189 -5.99 7.84 1.68
CA VAL A 189 -5.42 9.21 1.75
C VAL A 189 -5.75 9.86 3.09
N ASP A 190 -7.00 9.76 3.57
CA ASP A 190 -7.41 10.29 4.88
C ASP A 190 -6.60 9.68 6.03
N GLN A 191 -6.38 8.37 6.03
CA GLN A 191 -5.67 7.71 7.13
C GLN A 191 -4.17 8.00 7.12
N ILE A 192 -3.53 8.13 5.96
CA ILE A 192 -2.12 8.55 5.85
C ILE A 192 -1.98 9.99 6.34
N ALA A 193 -2.86 10.90 5.94
CA ALA A 193 -2.82 12.28 6.40
C ALA A 193 -2.93 12.39 7.93
N ARG A 194 -3.88 11.67 8.53
CA ARG A 194 -4.11 11.67 10.00
C ARG A 194 -2.99 11.02 10.81
N SER A 195 -2.25 10.06 10.23
CA SER A 195 -1.12 9.44 10.94
C SER A 195 0.01 10.42 11.19
N ALA A 196 0.15 11.39 10.31
CA ALA A 196 1.11 12.47 10.40
C ALA A 196 0.91 13.38 11.63
N GLU A 197 -0.34 13.71 11.91
CA GLU A 197 -0.71 14.60 13.02
C GLU A 197 -0.37 13.99 14.40
N ARG A 198 -0.32 12.64 14.47
CA ARG A 198 -0.01 11.91 15.72
C ARG A 198 1.47 11.75 16.00
N SER A 199 2.32 11.84 14.98
CA SER A 199 3.79 11.72 15.12
C SER A 199 4.46 13.05 15.47
N GLY A 200 3.74 14.16 15.41
CA GLY A 200 4.23 15.53 15.68
C GLY A 200 3.92 16.06 17.09
N THR A 201 3.35 15.21 17.99
CA THR A 201 3.02 15.57 19.38
C THR A 201 3.86 14.75 20.34
#